data_f90b0376896c630dc04f97a2070ecc83
#
_entry.id   f90b0376896c630dc04f97a2070ecc83
#
_cell.length_a   1.000
_cell.length_b   1.000
_cell.length_c   1.000
_cell.angle_alpha   90.00
_cell.angle_beta   90.00
_cell.angle_gamma   90.00
#
_symmetry.space_group_name_H-M   'P 1'
#
loop_
_entity.id
_entity.type
_entity.pdbx_description
1 polymer ?
#
loop_
_entity_poly.entity_id
_entity_poly.type
_entity_poly.pdbx_seq_one_letter_code
_entity_poly.pdbx_strand_id
1 'polypeptide(L)'
;IIQDYQSLFEEGSFNWLKLQESYFLLSTHTRHYETAYEVCERVAPFLRNTAHPAQIQEMWKIYEAYVRYLARIGKIESKSAADGAIKFKPGKFMNEIPTFSKDKRGMNIPILVIQTLFSLSDKNYHQAIDRIEAIEKYCSRYLTQGDTFRSSCFIKMLLQIPAASFHREAVLRKSEALHKQLHSVPLEVAYQTHEIEIIPYEDLWEMAMEDLQNQIYKSGKR
;
A
#
# COMPACT_ATOMS: atom_id res chain seq x y z
N ILE A 1 22.51 -6.21 11.19
CA ILE A 1 22.91 -6.96 9.97
C ILE A 1 22.76 -6.11 8.73
N ILE A 2 21.55 -5.61 8.35
CA ILE A 2 21.37 -4.80 7.12
C ILE A 2 22.20 -3.50 7.18
N GLN A 3 22.25 -2.83 8.33
CA GLN A 3 23.05 -1.62 8.54
C GLN A 3 24.55 -1.86 8.34
N ASP A 4 25.05 -3.04 8.69
CA ASP A 4 26.46 -3.41 8.54
C ASP A 4 26.85 -3.59 7.07
N TYR A 5 25.90 -3.92 6.20
CA TYR A 5 26.11 -4.10 4.76
C TYR A 5 25.95 -2.83 3.93
N GLN A 6 25.41 -1.73 4.51
CA GLN A 6 25.21 -0.47 3.78
C GLN A 6 26.53 0.09 3.23
N SER A 7 27.63 -0.06 3.97
CA SER A 7 28.95 0.42 3.57
C SER A 7 29.61 -0.37 2.43
N LEU A 8 29.03 -1.53 2.04
CA LEU A 8 29.55 -2.35 0.94
C LEU A 8 29.15 -1.83 -0.45
N PHE A 9 28.18 -0.95 -0.51
CA PHE A 9 27.69 -0.40 -1.78
C PHE A 9 27.84 1.12 -1.79
N GLU A 10 28.24 1.65 -2.93
CA GLU A 10 28.25 3.09 -3.16
C GLU A 10 26.82 3.65 -3.02
N GLU A 11 26.66 4.69 -2.21
CA GLU A 11 25.35 5.33 -1.99
C GLU A 11 24.76 5.83 -3.30
N GLY A 12 23.47 5.57 -3.49
CA GLY A 12 22.76 5.90 -4.72
C GLY A 12 23.02 4.96 -5.89
N SER A 13 23.90 3.96 -5.75
CA SER A 13 24.06 2.92 -6.77
C SER A 13 22.80 2.02 -6.87
N PHE A 14 22.65 1.31 -7.98
CA PHE A 14 21.55 0.35 -8.16
C PHE A 14 21.48 -0.69 -7.03
N ASN A 15 22.61 -1.27 -6.67
CA ASN A 15 22.68 -2.30 -5.61
C ASN A 15 22.36 -1.71 -4.23
N TRP A 16 22.82 -0.49 -3.95
CA TRP A 16 22.45 0.21 -2.72
C TRP A 16 20.94 0.48 -2.66
N LEU A 17 20.31 0.94 -3.76
CA LEU A 17 18.87 1.14 -3.82
C LEU A 17 18.09 -0.16 -3.61
N LYS A 18 18.58 -1.29 -4.14
CA LYS A 18 17.97 -2.61 -3.90
C LYS A 18 18.13 -3.08 -2.44
N LEU A 19 19.24 -2.77 -1.80
CA LEU A 19 19.41 -3.03 -0.37
C LEU A 19 18.45 -2.17 0.46
N GLN A 20 18.32 -0.88 0.14
CA GLN A 20 17.35 0.00 0.82
C GLN A 20 15.89 -0.47 0.61
N GLU A 21 15.55 -0.95 -0.59
CA GLU A 21 14.24 -1.54 -0.87
C GLU A 21 13.95 -2.75 0.02
N SER A 22 14.91 -3.67 0.14
CA SER A 22 14.79 -4.83 1.03
C SER A 22 14.65 -4.41 2.50
N TYR A 23 15.38 -3.38 2.91
CA TYR A 23 15.29 -2.84 4.29
C TYR A 23 13.95 -2.17 4.55
N PHE A 24 13.43 -1.42 3.58
CA PHE A 24 12.11 -0.82 3.62
C PHE A 24 11.03 -1.89 3.79
N LEU A 25 11.01 -2.92 2.92
CA LEU A 25 10.02 -3.99 2.96
C LEU A 25 10.10 -4.78 4.27
N LEU A 26 11.31 -5.11 4.75
CA LEU A 26 11.48 -5.75 6.05
C LEU A 26 10.89 -4.89 7.17
N SER A 27 11.14 -3.58 7.14
CA SER A 27 10.65 -2.66 8.17
C SER A 27 9.12 -2.58 8.16
N THR A 28 8.48 -2.54 7.00
CA THR A 28 7.01 -2.53 6.91
C THR A 28 6.40 -3.85 7.37
N HIS A 29 7.03 -4.99 7.03
CA HIS A 29 6.57 -6.33 7.41
C HIS A 29 6.78 -6.66 8.89
N THR A 30 7.69 -5.96 9.56
CA THR A 30 7.96 -6.09 11.00
C THR A 30 7.34 -4.95 11.82
N ARG A 31 6.47 -4.13 11.23
CA ARG A 31 5.80 -2.97 11.86
C ARG A 31 6.75 -1.89 12.38
N HIS A 32 8.00 -1.85 11.91
CA HIS A 32 8.96 -0.78 12.21
C HIS A 32 8.76 0.40 11.25
N TYR A 33 7.60 1.04 11.32
CA TYR A 33 7.17 2.06 10.34
C TYR A 33 8.02 3.33 10.35
N GLU A 34 8.56 3.71 11.52
CA GLU A 34 9.54 4.80 11.63
C GLU A 34 10.79 4.52 10.79
N THR A 35 11.31 3.29 10.89
CA THR A 35 12.47 2.87 10.10
C THR A 35 12.16 2.88 8.59
N ALA A 36 10.97 2.44 8.19
CA ALA A 36 10.55 2.51 6.80
C ALA A 36 10.50 3.97 6.29
N TYR A 37 10.03 4.90 7.14
CA TYR A 37 10.04 6.33 6.85
C TYR A 37 11.49 6.85 6.68
N GLU A 38 12.39 6.54 7.61
CA GLU A 38 13.79 6.95 7.56
C GLU A 38 14.49 6.44 6.28
N VAL A 39 14.18 5.21 5.86
CA VAL A 39 14.71 4.65 4.61
C VAL A 39 14.21 5.46 3.40
N CYS A 40 12.93 5.82 3.35
CA CYS A 40 12.40 6.67 2.27
C CYS A 40 13.09 8.04 2.22
N GLU A 41 13.28 8.71 3.37
CA GLU A 41 13.95 10.01 3.44
C GLU A 41 15.43 9.90 3.00
N ARG A 42 16.12 8.81 3.36
CA ARG A 42 17.50 8.54 2.96
C ARG A 42 17.65 8.35 1.45
N VAL A 43 16.71 7.67 0.81
CA VAL A 43 16.74 7.37 -0.62
C VAL A 43 16.30 8.56 -1.47
N ALA A 44 15.42 9.40 -0.98
CA ALA A 44 14.79 10.50 -1.73
C ALA A 44 15.78 11.42 -2.48
N PRO A 45 16.95 11.82 -1.94
CA PRO A 45 17.92 12.66 -2.66
C PRO A 45 18.46 11.99 -3.93
N PHE A 46 18.65 10.67 -3.89
CA PHE A 46 19.25 9.90 -5.00
C PHE A 46 18.25 9.64 -6.13
N LEU A 47 16.95 9.57 -5.84
CA LEU A 47 15.90 9.37 -6.83
C LEU A 47 15.69 10.56 -7.77
N ARG A 48 16.18 11.74 -7.39
CA ARG A 48 16.15 12.94 -8.26
C ARG A 48 17.11 12.84 -9.43
N ASN A 49 18.07 11.92 -9.35
CA ASN A 49 19.00 11.67 -10.45
C ASN A 49 18.29 10.86 -11.54
N THR A 50 18.18 11.46 -12.73
CA THR A 50 17.54 10.84 -13.92
C THR A 50 18.31 9.64 -14.48
N ALA A 51 19.49 9.32 -13.96
CA ALA A 51 20.29 8.17 -14.38
C ALA A 51 19.66 6.82 -13.95
N HIS A 52 18.74 6.81 -12.96
CA HIS A 52 18.07 5.58 -12.57
C HIS A 52 16.93 5.21 -13.51
N PRO A 53 16.71 3.90 -13.76
CA PRO A 53 15.56 3.45 -14.52
C PRO A 53 14.24 3.99 -13.96
N ALA A 54 13.33 4.41 -14.84
CA ALA A 54 12.03 4.96 -14.46
C ALA A 54 11.25 4.03 -13.50
N GLN A 55 11.38 2.72 -13.72
CA GLN A 55 10.74 1.70 -12.89
C GLN A 55 11.16 1.78 -11.41
N ILE A 56 12.44 2.07 -11.12
CA ILE A 56 12.92 2.25 -9.74
C ILE A 56 12.29 3.50 -9.13
N GLN A 57 12.28 4.60 -9.88
CA GLN A 57 11.68 5.86 -9.40
C GLN A 57 10.18 5.70 -9.13
N GLU A 58 9.47 4.95 -9.98
CA GLU A 58 8.04 4.65 -9.80
C GLU A 58 7.79 3.80 -8.56
N MET A 59 8.60 2.77 -8.32
CA MET A 59 8.49 1.94 -7.12
C MET A 59 8.67 2.77 -5.84
N TRP A 60 9.70 3.60 -5.77
CA TRP A 60 9.93 4.42 -4.59
C TRP A 60 8.84 5.48 -4.37
N LYS A 61 8.18 5.98 -5.42
CA LYS A 61 6.97 6.80 -5.26
C LYS A 61 5.82 6.03 -4.61
N ILE A 62 5.69 4.73 -4.93
CA ILE A 62 4.67 3.89 -4.29
C ILE A 62 5.03 3.70 -2.81
N TYR A 63 6.27 3.36 -2.48
CA TYR A 63 6.74 3.21 -1.10
C TYR A 63 6.56 4.51 -0.30
N GLU A 64 6.90 5.65 -0.88
CA GLU A 64 6.64 6.96 -0.26
C GLU A 64 5.15 7.15 0.05
N ALA A 65 4.25 6.76 -0.85
CA ALA A 65 2.82 6.88 -0.61
C ALA A 65 2.36 6.05 0.61
N TYR A 66 2.86 4.82 0.77
CA TYR A 66 2.56 4.00 1.94
C TYR A 66 3.04 4.64 3.24
N VAL A 67 4.26 5.16 3.25
CA VAL A 67 4.83 5.85 4.42
C VAL A 67 4.04 7.12 4.76
N ARG A 68 3.63 7.89 3.75
CA ARG A 68 2.80 9.10 3.95
C ARG A 68 1.40 8.76 4.46
N TYR A 69 0.84 7.63 4.04
CA TYR A 69 -0.40 7.12 4.60
C TYR A 69 -0.24 6.75 6.08
N LEU A 70 0.82 6.00 6.42
CA LEU A 70 1.12 5.63 7.80
C LEU A 70 1.30 6.87 8.71
N ALA A 71 2.02 7.89 8.24
CA ALA A 71 2.17 9.16 8.95
C ALA A 71 0.82 9.87 9.14
N ARG A 72 -0.04 9.86 8.10
CA ARG A 72 -1.35 10.48 8.15
C ARG A 72 -2.29 9.85 9.19
N ILE A 73 -2.25 8.52 9.33
CA ILE A 73 -3.07 7.79 10.32
C ILE A 73 -2.40 7.69 11.70
N GLY A 74 -1.27 8.38 11.92
CA GLY A 74 -0.58 8.45 13.21
C GLY A 74 0.20 7.18 13.58
N LYS A 75 0.54 6.33 12.62
CA LYS A 75 1.41 5.15 12.85
C LYS A 75 2.90 5.51 12.78
N ILE A 76 3.23 6.75 12.42
CA ILE A 76 4.58 7.34 12.40
C ILE A 76 4.49 8.67 13.16
N GLU A 77 5.29 8.81 14.23
CA GLU A 77 5.27 9.97 15.13
C GLU A 77 6.37 11.01 14.81
N SER A 78 7.26 10.73 13.86
CA SER A 78 8.38 11.60 13.55
C SER A 78 7.92 13.02 13.21
N LYS A 79 8.49 14.02 13.91
CA LYS A 79 8.26 15.45 13.63
C LYS A 79 8.59 15.79 12.17
N SER A 80 9.59 15.13 11.60
CA SER A 80 9.97 15.27 10.19
C SER A 80 8.86 14.78 9.23
N ALA A 81 8.08 13.78 9.63
CA ALA A 81 6.92 13.31 8.85
C ALA A 81 5.78 14.34 8.82
N ALA A 82 5.56 15.07 9.91
CA ALA A 82 4.55 16.12 10.01
C ALA A 82 4.96 17.40 9.23
N ASP A 83 6.24 17.77 9.26
CA ASP A 83 6.77 18.98 8.61
C ASP A 83 7.18 18.78 7.14
N GLY A 84 7.23 17.53 6.69
CA GLY A 84 7.37 17.08 5.31
C GLY A 84 8.48 17.76 4.51
N ALA A 85 9.73 17.30 4.63
CA ALA A 85 10.80 17.70 3.71
C ALA A 85 10.44 17.38 2.24
N ILE A 86 9.55 16.41 2.02
CA ILE A 86 8.94 16.10 0.73
C ILE A 86 7.46 16.48 0.82
N LYS A 87 7.04 17.51 0.09
CA LYS A 87 5.63 17.93 -0.03
C LYS A 87 4.85 16.87 -0.82
N PHE A 88 4.54 15.74 -0.19
CA PHE A 88 3.66 14.75 -0.78
C PHE A 88 2.26 15.35 -0.97
N LYS A 89 1.78 15.29 -2.20
CA LYS A 89 0.42 15.74 -2.54
C LYS A 89 -0.40 14.52 -2.93
N PRO A 90 -1.26 13.98 -2.03
CA PRO A 90 -2.06 12.80 -2.33
C PRO A 90 -2.84 12.95 -3.65
N GLY A 91 -3.45 14.10 -3.89
CA GLY A 91 -4.18 14.38 -5.13
C GLY A 91 -3.31 14.29 -6.38
N LYS A 92 -2.06 14.75 -6.32
CA LYS A 92 -1.10 14.61 -7.42
C LYS A 92 -0.73 13.14 -7.63
N PHE A 93 -0.38 12.43 -6.56
CA PHE A 93 -0.11 10.99 -6.59
C PHE A 93 -1.30 10.20 -7.17
N MET A 94 -2.52 10.51 -6.73
CA MET A 94 -3.74 9.84 -7.20
C MET A 94 -3.95 9.96 -8.72
N ASN A 95 -3.43 11.04 -9.32
CA ASN A 95 -3.63 11.35 -10.74
C ASN A 95 -2.41 11.06 -11.62
N GLU A 96 -1.20 11.03 -11.07
CA GLU A 96 0.05 10.98 -11.84
C GLU A 96 0.76 9.62 -11.84
N ILE A 97 0.41 8.70 -10.93
CA ILE A 97 0.97 7.36 -11.02
C ILE A 97 0.30 6.64 -12.19
N PRO A 98 1.05 6.33 -13.23
CA PRO A 98 0.53 5.58 -14.36
C PRO A 98 0.13 4.18 -13.87
N THR A 99 -1.09 3.77 -14.12
CA THR A 99 -1.43 2.36 -14.13
C THR A 99 -0.57 1.67 -15.20
N PHE A 100 0.21 0.69 -14.81
CA PHE A 100 1.04 -0.07 -15.76
C PHE A 100 0.15 -0.76 -16.77
N SER A 101 0.12 -0.27 -18.01
CA SER A 101 -0.81 -0.72 -19.07
C SER A 101 -0.60 -2.18 -19.49
N LYS A 102 0.54 -2.80 -19.12
CA LYS A 102 0.89 -4.21 -19.38
C LYS A 102 1.46 -4.87 -18.14
N ASP A 103 0.82 -4.67 -17.01
CA ASP A 103 1.29 -5.19 -15.72
C ASP A 103 0.97 -6.70 -15.60
N LYS A 104 1.95 -7.52 -15.94
CA LYS A 104 1.88 -8.98 -15.75
C LYS A 104 2.30 -9.41 -14.33
N ARG A 105 2.79 -8.48 -13.51
CA ARG A 105 3.35 -8.79 -12.17
C ARG A 105 2.43 -8.39 -11.01
N GLY A 106 1.29 -7.76 -11.29
CA GLY A 106 0.38 -7.32 -10.24
C GLY A 106 0.74 -5.98 -9.58
N MET A 107 1.68 -5.22 -10.16
CA MET A 107 2.19 -3.96 -9.59
C MET A 107 1.14 -2.83 -9.50
N ASN A 108 0.02 -2.97 -10.21
CA ASN A 108 -1.09 -2.04 -10.04
C ASN A 108 -1.87 -2.28 -8.72
N ILE A 109 -1.75 -3.44 -8.10
CA ILE A 109 -2.45 -3.76 -6.84
C ILE A 109 -2.03 -2.79 -5.73
N PRO A 110 -0.72 -2.66 -5.35
CA PRO A 110 -0.31 -1.74 -4.30
C PRO A 110 -0.71 -0.28 -4.58
N ILE A 111 -0.71 0.15 -5.85
CA ILE A 111 -1.14 1.50 -6.23
C ILE A 111 -2.63 1.69 -5.92
N LEU A 112 -3.48 0.79 -6.40
CA LEU A 112 -4.92 0.89 -6.21
C LEU A 112 -5.32 0.71 -4.73
N VAL A 113 -4.61 -0.16 -4.01
CA VAL A 113 -4.81 -0.35 -2.57
C VAL A 113 -4.52 0.94 -1.82
N ILE A 114 -3.34 1.54 -1.99
CA ILE A 114 -3.00 2.76 -1.25
C ILE A 114 -3.91 3.95 -1.64
N GLN A 115 -4.34 4.04 -2.90
CA GLN A 115 -5.32 5.04 -3.32
C GLN A 115 -6.68 4.84 -2.62
N THR A 116 -7.11 3.59 -2.44
CA THR A 116 -8.34 3.26 -1.70
C THR A 116 -8.21 3.67 -0.23
N LEU A 117 -7.09 3.35 0.41
CA LEU A 117 -6.83 3.69 1.81
C LEU A 117 -6.83 5.21 2.04
N PHE A 118 -6.19 6.00 1.18
CA PHE A 118 -6.27 7.45 1.24
C PHE A 118 -7.72 7.95 1.11
N SER A 119 -8.50 7.39 0.18
CA SER A 119 -9.89 7.78 -0.01
C SER A 119 -10.76 7.45 1.21
N LEU A 120 -10.51 6.33 1.89
CA LEU A 120 -11.19 5.96 3.14
C LEU A 120 -10.82 6.92 4.27
N SER A 121 -9.53 7.21 4.46
CA SER A 121 -9.03 8.14 5.47
C SER A 121 -9.57 9.57 5.25
N ASP A 122 -9.74 9.99 4.00
CA ASP A 122 -10.35 11.27 3.62
C ASP A 122 -11.88 11.30 3.72
N LYS A 123 -12.50 10.16 4.07
CA LYS A 123 -13.97 9.98 4.05
C LYS A 123 -14.59 10.25 2.66
N ASN A 124 -13.76 10.16 1.60
CA ASN A 124 -14.22 10.29 0.22
C ASN A 124 -14.74 8.95 -0.30
N TYR A 125 -15.90 8.56 0.18
CA TYR A 125 -16.46 7.23 -0.09
C TYR A 125 -16.82 6.99 -1.56
N HIS A 126 -17.17 8.03 -2.32
CA HIS A 126 -17.37 7.89 -3.77
C HIS A 126 -16.10 7.48 -4.47
N GLN A 127 -14.99 8.15 -4.19
CA GLN A 127 -13.69 7.81 -4.77
C GLN A 127 -13.21 6.43 -4.28
N ALA A 128 -13.49 6.08 -3.03
CA ALA A 128 -13.16 4.75 -2.51
C ALA A 128 -13.90 3.64 -3.29
N ILE A 129 -15.19 3.82 -3.60
CA ILE A 129 -15.97 2.89 -4.43
C ILE A 129 -15.32 2.73 -5.80
N ASP A 130 -15.04 3.85 -6.50
CA ASP A 130 -14.42 3.82 -7.83
C ASP A 130 -13.09 3.06 -7.84
N ARG A 131 -12.27 3.25 -6.78
CA ARG A 131 -10.97 2.56 -6.64
C ARG A 131 -11.13 1.06 -6.36
N ILE A 132 -12.06 0.69 -5.48
CA ILE A 132 -12.35 -0.72 -5.17
C ILE A 132 -12.87 -1.45 -6.41
N GLU A 133 -13.75 -0.83 -7.18
CA GLU A 133 -14.22 -1.40 -8.47
C GLU A 133 -13.08 -1.52 -9.50
N ALA A 134 -12.16 -0.54 -9.52
CA ALA A 134 -11.00 -0.60 -10.40
C ALA A 134 -10.06 -1.76 -10.03
N ILE A 135 -9.84 -2.02 -8.73
CA ILE A 135 -9.06 -3.16 -8.26
C ILE A 135 -9.75 -4.47 -8.68
N GLU A 136 -11.05 -4.60 -8.47
CA GLU A 136 -11.81 -5.80 -8.85
C GLU A 136 -11.69 -6.10 -10.36
N LYS A 137 -11.91 -5.06 -11.19
CA LYS A 137 -11.79 -5.18 -12.65
C LYS A 137 -10.37 -5.55 -13.09
N TYR A 138 -9.36 -4.99 -12.42
CA TYR A 138 -7.96 -5.32 -12.67
C TYR A 138 -7.68 -6.79 -12.33
N CYS A 139 -8.07 -7.24 -11.13
CA CYS A 139 -7.80 -8.59 -10.67
C CYS A 139 -8.50 -9.65 -11.51
N SER A 140 -9.76 -9.41 -11.93
CA SER A 140 -10.48 -10.34 -12.79
C SER A 140 -9.82 -10.54 -14.17
N ARG A 141 -9.02 -9.56 -14.63
CA ARG A 141 -8.34 -9.62 -15.95
C ARG A 141 -6.93 -10.17 -15.88
N TYR A 142 -6.20 -9.90 -14.81
CA TYR A 142 -4.75 -10.07 -14.77
C TYR A 142 -4.24 -11.05 -13.73
N LEU A 143 -5.05 -11.39 -12.72
CA LEU A 143 -4.66 -12.35 -11.70
C LEU A 143 -5.21 -13.72 -12.04
N THR A 144 -4.34 -14.59 -12.54
CA THR A 144 -4.63 -16.02 -12.71
C THR A 144 -4.43 -16.78 -11.40
N GLN A 145 -5.13 -17.89 -11.25
CA GLN A 145 -5.15 -18.70 -10.02
C GLN A 145 -3.75 -19.20 -9.61
N GLY A 146 -3.43 -19.10 -8.33
CA GLY A 146 -2.24 -19.68 -7.69
C GLY A 146 -1.44 -18.65 -6.92
N ASP A 147 -0.74 -17.74 -7.60
CA ASP A 147 0.27 -16.85 -7.00
C ASP A 147 -0.33 -15.57 -6.38
N THR A 148 -1.65 -15.44 -6.34
CA THR A 148 -2.35 -14.21 -5.95
C THR A 148 -3.46 -14.42 -4.93
N PHE A 149 -3.40 -15.56 -4.20
CA PHE A 149 -4.43 -15.91 -3.23
C PHE A 149 -4.66 -14.81 -2.18
N ARG A 150 -3.57 -14.32 -1.56
CA ARG A 150 -3.65 -13.28 -0.53
C ARG A 150 -4.23 -11.98 -1.08
N SER A 151 -3.72 -11.52 -2.23
CA SER A 151 -4.26 -10.34 -2.92
C SER A 151 -5.74 -10.50 -3.26
N SER A 152 -6.13 -11.66 -3.81
CA SER A 152 -7.54 -11.96 -4.11
C SER A 152 -8.43 -11.94 -2.87
N CYS A 153 -7.92 -12.49 -1.75
CA CYS A 153 -8.63 -12.52 -0.47
C CYS A 153 -8.83 -11.10 0.07
N PHE A 154 -7.75 -10.32 0.12
CA PHE A 154 -7.78 -8.94 0.60
C PHE A 154 -8.69 -8.04 -0.25
N ILE A 155 -8.65 -8.18 -1.57
CA ILE A 155 -9.51 -7.40 -2.47
C ILE A 155 -10.99 -7.74 -2.25
N LYS A 156 -11.33 -9.03 -2.07
CA LYS A 156 -12.68 -9.43 -1.71
C LYS A 156 -13.13 -8.86 -0.35
N MET A 157 -12.21 -8.69 0.59
CA MET A 157 -12.49 -8.00 1.85
C MET A 157 -12.77 -6.51 1.61
N LEU A 158 -11.97 -5.83 0.80
CA LEU A 158 -12.21 -4.41 0.44
C LEU A 158 -13.58 -4.21 -0.23
N LEU A 159 -14.04 -5.14 -1.07
CA LEU A 159 -15.37 -5.13 -1.68
C LEU A 159 -16.52 -5.18 -0.66
N GLN A 160 -16.28 -5.72 0.54
CA GLN A 160 -17.31 -5.72 1.60
C GLN A 160 -17.53 -4.32 2.19
N ILE A 161 -16.57 -3.39 2.04
CA ILE A 161 -16.68 -2.03 2.58
C ILE A 161 -17.89 -1.28 1.98
N PRO A 162 -17.96 -1.06 0.65
CA PRO A 162 -19.13 -0.45 0.04
C PRO A 162 -20.40 -1.31 0.15
N ALA A 163 -20.27 -2.64 0.06
CA ALA A 163 -21.39 -3.58 0.20
C ALA A 163 -22.05 -3.56 1.58
N ALA A 164 -21.36 -3.04 2.59
CA ALA A 164 -21.86 -2.80 3.94
C ALA A 164 -22.09 -1.30 4.24
N SER A 165 -22.17 -0.46 3.20
CA SER A 165 -22.39 1.00 3.32
C SER A 165 -21.40 1.67 4.27
N PHE A 166 -20.14 1.22 4.27
CA PHE A 166 -19.03 1.72 5.10
C PHE A 166 -19.26 1.59 6.62
N HIS A 167 -20.24 0.79 7.04
CA HIS A 167 -20.51 0.57 8.47
C HIS A 167 -19.55 -0.49 9.02
N ARG A 168 -18.64 -0.08 9.91
CA ARG A 168 -17.52 -0.88 10.42
C ARG A 168 -17.92 -2.29 10.86
N GLU A 169 -18.89 -2.42 11.79
CA GLU A 169 -19.31 -3.72 12.33
C GLU A 169 -19.93 -4.64 11.25
N ALA A 170 -20.64 -4.04 10.28
CA ALA A 170 -21.22 -4.81 9.19
C ALA A 170 -20.14 -5.30 8.21
N VAL A 171 -19.12 -4.48 7.96
CA VAL A 171 -17.94 -4.86 7.15
C VAL A 171 -17.20 -6.01 7.84
N LEU A 172 -16.86 -5.89 9.12
CA LEU A 172 -16.16 -6.92 9.89
C LEU A 172 -16.90 -8.26 9.84
N ARG A 173 -18.21 -8.24 10.08
CA ARG A 173 -19.04 -9.46 10.02
C ARG A 173 -19.07 -10.09 8.62
N LYS A 174 -19.19 -9.29 7.55
CA LYS A 174 -19.23 -9.79 6.17
C LYS A 174 -17.89 -10.31 5.69
N SER A 175 -16.79 -9.78 6.19
CA SER A 175 -15.43 -10.16 5.79
C SER A 175 -14.80 -11.24 6.68
N GLU A 176 -15.45 -11.66 7.76
CA GLU A 176 -14.86 -12.56 8.76
C GLU A 176 -14.29 -13.87 8.15
N ALA A 177 -15.01 -14.50 7.24
CA ALA A 177 -14.57 -15.74 6.59
C ALA A 177 -13.33 -15.48 5.71
N LEU A 178 -13.31 -14.37 4.96
CA LEU A 178 -12.19 -13.99 4.11
C LEU A 178 -10.97 -13.61 4.96
N HIS A 179 -11.17 -12.94 6.08
CA HIS A 179 -10.11 -12.58 7.02
C HIS A 179 -9.46 -13.84 7.63
N LYS A 180 -10.27 -14.84 8.02
CA LYS A 180 -9.75 -16.14 8.45
C LYS A 180 -8.98 -16.87 7.35
N GLN A 181 -9.46 -16.81 6.10
CA GLN A 181 -8.75 -17.37 4.95
C GLN A 181 -7.42 -16.68 4.70
N LEU A 182 -7.36 -15.35 4.79
CA LEU A 182 -6.12 -14.58 4.64
C LEU A 182 -5.07 -15.03 5.66
N HIS A 183 -5.45 -15.11 6.93
CA HIS A 183 -4.55 -15.58 8.01
C HIS A 183 -4.12 -17.05 7.87
N SER A 184 -4.90 -17.89 7.19
CA SER A 184 -4.56 -19.31 7.02
C SER A 184 -3.43 -19.57 6.02
N VAL A 185 -3.07 -18.57 5.21
CA VAL A 185 -1.99 -18.65 4.22
C VAL A 185 -1.01 -17.49 4.45
N PRO A 186 0.00 -17.67 5.32
CA PRO A 186 1.04 -16.68 5.54
C PRO A 186 1.78 -16.30 4.24
N LEU A 187 2.34 -15.10 4.20
CA LEU A 187 3.02 -14.57 3.00
C LEU A 187 4.16 -15.48 2.53
N GLU A 188 4.88 -16.11 3.47
CA GLU A 188 6.02 -16.99 3.21
C GLU A 188 5.66 -18.24 2.38
N VAL A 189 4.40 -18.68 2.46
CA VAL A 189 3.89 -19.86 1.72
C VAL A 189 3.00 -19.49 0.55
N ALA A 190 2.69 -18.21 0.38
CA ALA A 190 1.75 -17.74 -0.63
C ALA A 190 2.36 -17.57 -2.03
N TYR A 191 3.67 -17.73 -2.17
CA TYR A 191 4.44 -17.44 -3.41
C TYR A 191 4.21 -16.01 -3.96
N GLN A 192 3.62 -15.11 -3.17
CA GLN A 192 3.38 -13.72 -3.51
C GLN A 192 4.61 -12.86 -3.19
N THR A 193 4.95 -11.93 -4.08
CA THR A 193 6.11 -11.06 -3.85
C THR A 193 5.80 -9.97 -2.84
N HIS A 194 6.77 -9.64 -1.98
CA HIS A 194 6.66 -8.54 -1.00
C HIS A 194 6.44 -7.16 -1.67
N GLU A 195 6.86 -7.01 -2.92
CA GLU A 195 6.64 -5.78 -3.71
C GLU A 195 5.15 -5.51 -3.99
N ILE A 196 4.32 -6.56 -4.00
CA ILE A 196 2.86 -6.43 -4.16
C ILE A 196 2.21 -6.18 -2.80
N GLU A 197 2.66 -6.87 -1.76
CA GLU A 197 2.17 -6.75 -0.39
C GLU A 197 3.17 -5.94 0.45
N ILE A 198 3.25 -4.64 0.21
CA ILE A 198 4.23 -3.70 0.81
C ILE A 198 4.08 -3.64 2.33
N ILE A 199 2.86 -3.70 2.83
CA ILE A 199 2.51 -3.89 4.23
C ILE A 199 1.63 -5.14 4.27
N PRO A 200 1.77 -6.04 5.25
CA PRO A 200 0.89 -7.20 5.38
C PRO A 200 -0.59 -6.82 5.26
N TYR A 201 -1.35 -7.56 4.49
CA TYR A 201 -2.76 -7.23 4.26
C TYR A 201 -3.59 -7.28 5.54
N GLU A 202 -3.19 -8.08 6.51
CA GLU A 202 -3.77 -8.09 7.85
C GLU A 202 -3.66 -6.71 8.50
N ASP A 203 -2.47 -6.11 8.46
CA ASP A 203 -2.21 -4.80 9.04
C ASP A 203 -2.95 -3.70 8.29
N LEU A 204 -2.94 -3.75 6.94
CA LEU A 204 -3.72 -2.81 6.13
C LEU A 204 -5.23 -2.91 6.38
N TRP A 205 -5.73 -4.13 6.64
CA TRP A 205 -7.12 -4.33 7.00
C TRP A 205 -7.47 -3.70 8.35
N GLU A 206 -6.63 -3.92 9.37
CA GLU A 206 -6.80 -3.28 10.67
C GLU A 206 -6.85 -1.75 10.54
N MET A 207 -5.90 -1.16 9.81
CA MET A 207 -5.83 0.28 9.54
C MET A 207 -7.09 0.78 8.82
N ALA A 208 -7.55 0.07 7.78
CA ALA A 208 -8.76 0.43 7.06
C ALA A 208 -10.00 0.39 7.97
N MET A 209 -10.09 -0.57 8.89
CA MET A 209 -11.19 -0.69 9.84
C MET A 209 -11.13 0.40 10.93
N GLU A 210 -9.94 0.86 11.33
CA GLU A 210 -9.80 2.02 12.23
C GLU A 210 -10.36 3.31 11.60
N ASP A 211 -10.23 3.48 10.28
CA ASP A 211 -10.77 4.63 9.54
C ASP A 211 -12.29 4.62 9.38
N LEU A 212 -12.93 3.44 9.49
CA LEU A 212 -14.38 3.33 9.36
C LEU A 212 -15.11 3.65 10.66
N GLN A 213 -16.28 4.26 10.54
CA GLN A 213 -17.17 4.58 11.65
C GLN A 213 -18.36 3.62 11.71
N ASN A 214 -19.03 3.54 12.88
CA ASN A 214 -20.28 2.78 13.04
C ASN A 214 -21.49 3.60 12.58
N GLN A 215 -21.36 4.33 11.47
CA GLN A 215 -22.45 5.11 10.85
C GLN A 215 -22.63 4.66 9.40
N ILE A 216 -23.88 4.50 9.00
CA ILE A 216 -24.22 4.10 7.64
C ILE A 216 -24.02 5.29 6.70
N TYR A 217 -23.15 5.14 5.72
CA TYR A 217 -23.05 6.08 4.62
C TYR A 217 -24.25 5.92 3.68
N LYS A 218 -25.09 6.94 3.62
CA LYS A 218 -26.18 7.01 2.64
C LYS A 218 -25.65 7.77 1.42
N SER A 219 -25.38 7.04 0.34
CA SER A 219 -25.14 7.69 -0.95
C SER A 219 -26.37 8.52 -1.31
N GLY A 220 -26.22 9.85 -1.36
CA GLY A 220 -27.27 10.70 -1.89
C GLY A 220 -27.58 10.25 -3.31
N LYS A 221 -28.82 9.85 -3.59
CA LYS A 221 -29.26 9.63 -4.96
C LYS A 221 -29.05 10.94 -5.73
N ARG A 222 -28.19 10.89 -6.77
CA ARG A 222 -28.21 11.92 -7.81
C ARG A 222 -29.44 11.77 -8.65
#